data_efcc766d2f6f0be0b58a058d34ea74c8
#
_entry.id   efcc766d2f6f0be0b58a058d34ea74c8
#
_cell.length_a   1.000
_cell.length_b   1.000
_cell.length_c   1.000
_cell.angle_alpha   90.00
_cell.angle_beta   90.00
_cell.angle_gamma   90.00
#
_symmetry.space_group_name_H-M   'P 1'
#
loop_
_entity.id
_entity.type
_entity.pdbx_description
1 polymer ?
#
loop_
_entity_poly.entity_id
_entity_poly.type
_entity_poly.pdbx_seq_one_letter_code
_entity_poly.pdbx_strand_id
1 'polypeptide(L)'
;MSAYRLNGKESLGIEFGSTRIKAVLVDENCNPIASGGHTWENRLENGYWTYHNDDIWLGLQDAYSKLNTDCVEKFGSPIKNLASLGFSAMMHGYLPFDKNGNQLAEFRTWRNTTTAPAAQKLTALFDFNIPQRWSVAHLYQAVLNGEEHVADIDYLTTLAGYVHWKLSGIKAVGVGEASGMFPIDSQTNTYNAEMVKKFDSICEIKALPWNILDILPRVATAGDNCGYLTCLLYTSPSPRDLSTS
;
A
#
# COMPACT_ATOMS: atom_id res chain seq x y z
N MET A 1 -12.48 -17.88 36.10
CA MET A 1 -12.01 -17.90 34.70
C MET A 1 -10.56 -17.51 34.71
N SER A 2 -9.65 -18.29 34.11
CA SER A 2 -8.24 -17.91 33.98
C SER A 2 -8.18 -16.66 33.09
N ALA A 3 -7.53 -15.60 33.56
CA ALA A 3 -7.35 -14.39 32.78
C ALA A 3 -6.53 -14.76 31.50
N TYR A 4 -6.98 -14.29 30.33
CA TYR A 4 -6.23 -14.48 29.09
C TYR A 4 -4.80 -13.90 29.25
N ARG A 5 -3.82 -14.61 28.75
CA ARG A 5 -2.42 -14.15 28.73
C ARG A 5 -1.89 -14.21 27.32
N LEU A 6 -1.21 -13.16 26.89
CA LEU A 6 -0.52 -13.14 25.61
C LEU A 6 0.53 -14.25 25.59
N ASN A 7 0.49 -15.09 24.56
CA ASN A 7 1.30 -16.32 24.43
C ASN A 7 2.11 -16.39 23.12
N GLY A 8 2.05 -15.34 22.28
CA GLY A 8 2.76 -15.24 21.01
C GLY A 8 2.05 -15.92 19.84
N LYS A 9 0.81 -16.39 20.05
CA LYS A 9 -0.02 -16.98 18.99
C LYS A 9 -1.05 -15.99 18.44
N GLU A 10 -1.07 -14.79 18.95
CA GLU A 10 -1.93 -13.71 18.50
C GLU A 10 -1.52 -13.24 17.12
N SER A 11 -2.50 -12.77 16.35
CA SER A 11 -2.31 -12.12 15.04
C SER A 11 -2.69 -10.65 15.12
N LEU A 12 -1.90 -9.81 14.46
CA LEU A 12 -2.14 -8.37 14.40
C LEU A 12 -2.62 -7.97 13.01
N GLY A 13 -3.80 -7.36 12.94
CA GLY A 13 -4.31 -6.70 11.75
C GLY A 13 -4.15 -5.18 11.85
N ILE A 14 -3.64 -4.54 10.80
CA ILE A 14 -3.52 -3.09 10.70
C ILE A 14 -4.25 -2.60 9.44
N GLU A 15 -5.20 -1.68 9.64
CA GLU A 15 -5.97 -1.05 8.56
C GLU A 15 -5.59 0.42 8.42
N PHE A 16 -5.16 0.82 7.23
CA PHE A 16 -4.99 2.22 6.85
C PHE A 16 -6.25 2.71 6.13
N GLY A 17 -7.28 3.03 6.90
CA GLY A 17 -8.51 3.58 6.35
C GLY A 17 -8.39 5.07 6.00
N SER A 18 -9.38 5.64 5.30
CA SER A 18 -9.34 7.02 4.82
C SER A 18 -9.41 8.09 5.92
N THR A 19 -9.86 7.74 7.13
CA THR A 19 -10.00 8.66 8.26
C THR A 19 -9.33 8.17 9.53
N ARG A 20 -8.93 6.91 9.56
CA ARG A 20 -8.34 6.27 10.74
C ARG A 20 -7.39 5.15 10.35
N ILE A 21 -6.26 5.07 11.03
CA ILE A 21 -5.43 3.88 11.09
C ILE A 21 -5.86 3.08 12.32
N LYS A 22 -6.13 1.78 12.17
CA LYS A 22 -6.55 0.89 13.24
C LYS A 22 -5.58 -0.28 13.35
N ALA A 23 -5.24 -0.63 14.59
CA ALA A 23 -4.50 -1.84 14.92
C ALA A 23 -5.38 -2.72 15.83
N VAL A 24 -5.59 -3.98 15.46
CA VAL A 24 -6.44 -4.93 16.18
C VAL A 24 -5.66 -6.21 16.43
N LEU A 25 -5.54 -6.59 17.68
CA LEU A 25 -4.98 -7.88 18.09
C LEU A 25 -6.10 -8.89 18.23
N VAL A 26 -5.95 -10.05 17.61
CA VAL A 26 -6.89 -11.17 17.72
C VAL A 26 -6.21 -12.40 18.33
N ASP A 27 -6.99 -13.20 19.07
CA ASP A 27 -6.57 -14.48 19.62
C ASP A 27 -6.54 -15.60 18.55
N GLU A 28 -6.19 -16.81 18.95
CA GLU A 28 -6.16 -18.01 18.08
C GLU A 28 -7.54 -18.37 17.48
N ASN A 29 -8.63 -17.85 18.06
CA ASN A 29 -10.00 -18.06 17.59
C ASN A 29 -10.52 -16.87 16.76
N CYS A 30 -9.64 -15.94 16.37
CA CYS A 30 -9.97 -14.70 15.66
C CYS A 30 -10.88 -13.74 16.46
N ASN A 31 -10.95 -13.84 17.76
CA ASN A 31 -11.66 -12.86 18.59
C ASN A 31 -10.79 -11.63 18.79
N PRO A 32 -11.30 -10.41 18.56
CA PRO A 32 -10.59 -9.17 18.91
C PRO A 32 -10.41 -9.08 20.45
N ILE A 33 -9.14 -8.96 20.88
CA ILE A 33 -8.78 -8.92 22.31
C ILE A 33 -8.24 -7.57 22.76
N ALA A 34 -7.58 -6.84 21.85
CA ALA A 34 -7.09 -5.48 22.11
C ALA A 34 -7.09 -4.66 20.81
N SER A 35 -7.11 -3.33 20.96
CA SER A 35 -7.10 -2.44 19.81
C SER A 35 -6.45 -1.08 20.10
N GLY A 36 -5.95 -0.44 19.05
CA GLY A 36 -5.48 0.94 19.06
C GLY A 36 -5.85 1.65 17.76
N GLY A 37 -5.84 2.96 17.79
CA GLY A 37 -6.19 3.71 16.58
C GLY A 37 -5.65 5.13 16.56
N HIS A 38 -5.42 5.63 15.36
CA HIS A 38 -4.97 6.99 15.06
C HIS A 38 -5.92 7.63 14.05
N THR A 39 -6.39 8.84 14.33
CA THR A 39 -7.21 9.61 13.39
C THR A 39 -6.29 10.47 12.54
N TRP A 40 -6.49 10.41 11.23
CA TRP A 40 -5.75 11.21 10.26
C TRP A 40 -6.68 11.73 9.17
N GLU A 41 -6.22 12.69 8.37
CA GLU A 41 -7.00 13.28 7.30
C GLU A 41 -6.15 13.42 6.04
N ASN A 42 -6.79 13.28 4.87
CA ASN A 42 -6.14 13.62 3.63
C ASN A 42 -6.13 15.14 3.43
N ARG A 43 -5.16 15.63 2.68
CA ARG A 43 -4.95 17.03 2.37
C ARG A 43 -5.10 17.27 0.88
N LEU A 44 -5.53 18.46 0.50
CA LEU A 44 -5.52 18.90 -0.90
C LEU A 44 -4.27 19.75 -1.12
N GLU A 45 -3.28 19.20 -1.83
CA GLU A 45 -2.00 19.83 -2.11
C GLU A 45 -1.69 19.75 -3.61
N ASN A 46 -1.25 20.84 -4.19
CA ASN A 46 -0.94 20.93 -5.63
C ASN A 46 -2.07 20.43 -6.55
N GLY A 47 -3.32 20.50 -6.10
CA GLY A 47 -4.49 20.00 -6.83
C GLY A 47 -4.78 18.52 -6.64
N TYR A 48 -4.03 17.81 -5.78
CA TYR A 48 -4.23 16.38 -5.50
C TYR A 48 -4.63 16.15 -4.03
N TRP A 49 -5.59 15.26 -3.82
CA TRP A 49 -5.88 14.68 -2.51
C TRP A 49 -4.81 13.67 -2.17
N THR A 50 -4.06 13.93 -1.08
CA THR A 50 -2.87 13.17 -0.67
C THR A 50 -2.81 12.88 0.82
N TYR A 51 -1.91 11.98 1.23
CA TYR A 51 -1.39 11.80 2.59
C TYR A 51 0.12 11.85 2.52
N HIS A 52 0.76 12.46 3.51
CA HIS A 52 2.22 12.46 3.59
C HIS A 52 2.73 11.12 4.12
N ASN A 53 3.90 10.70 3.65
CA ASN A 53 4.52 9.46 4.13
C ASN A 53 4.81 9.49 5.63
N ASP A 54 5.19 10.63 6.17
CA ASP A 54 5.42 10.79 7.61
C ASP A 54 4.15 10.56 8.42
N ASP A 55 3.00 11.01 7.94
CA ASP A 55 1.70 10.78 8.60
C ASP A 55 1.34 9.29 8.63
N ILE A 56 1.73 8.53 7.58
CA ILE A 56 1.54 7.07 7.53
C ILE A 56 2.29 6.40 8.67
N TRP A 57 3.56 6.74 8.85
CA TRP A 57 4.42 6.12 9.88
C TRP A 57 4.10 6.60 11.28
N LEU A 58 3.88 7.88 11.47
CA LEU A 58 3.45 8.44 12.77
C LEU A 58 2.11 7.86 13.20
N GLY A 59 1.17 7.75 12.28
CA GLY A 59 -0.14 7.18 12.57
C GLY A 59 -0.09 5.67 12.87
N LEU A 60 0.77 4.91 12.18
CA LEU A 60 1.02 3.50 12.49
C LEU A 60 1.61 3.35 13.89
N GLN A 61 2.63 4.14 14.22
CA GLN A 61 3.29 4.09 15.54
C GLN A 61 2.31 4.45 16.67
N ASP A 62 1.49 5.49 16.49
CA ASP A 62 0.50 5.90 17.49
C ASP A 62 -0.58 4.82 17.67
N ALA A 63 -1.10 4.25 16.58
CA ALA A 63 -2.09 3.18 16.65
C ALA A 63 -1.53 1.94 17.37
N TYR A 64 -0.28 1.55 17.06
CA TYR A 64 0.39 0.42 17.70
C TYR A 64 0.72 0.70 19.19
N SER A 65 1.15 1.92 19.51
CA SER A 65 1.41 2.33 20.92
C SER A 65 0.14 2.25 21.76
N LYS A 66 -1.00 2.74 21.23
CA LYS A 66 -2.30 2.64 21.92
C LYS A 66 -2.76 1.20 22.07
N LEU A 67 -2.53 0.35 21.07
CA LEU A 67 -2.79 -1.08 21.17
C LEU A 67 -1.96 -1.72 22.27
N ASN A 68 -0.66 -1.42 22.38
CA ASN A 68 0.18 -1.92 23.45
C ASN A 68 -0.28 -1.47 24.84
N THR A 69 -0.74 -0.22 24.96
CA THR A 69 -1.32 0.29 26.20
C THR A 69 -2.56 -0.53 26.58
N ASP A 70 -3.48 -0.76 25.64
CA ASP A 70 -4.68 -1.59 25.86
C ASP A 70 -4.31 -3.04 26.27
N CYS A 71 -3.24 -3.60 25.68
CA CYS A 71 -2.72 -4.91 26.09
C CYS A 71 -2.17 -4.92 27.53
N VAL A 72 -1.43 -3.90 27.92
CA VAL A 72 -0.90 -3.78 29.29
C VAL A 72 -2.04 -3.66 30.30
N GLU A 73 -3.06 -2.85 30.00
CA GLU A 73 -4.22 -2.67 30.87
C GLU A 73 -5.03 -3.96 31.03
N LYS A 74 -5.25 -4.71 29.95
CA LYS A 74 -6.08 -5.92 29.94
C LYS A 74 -5.33 -7.17 30.42
N PHE A 75 -4.05 -7.32 30.04
CA PHE A 75 -3.29 -8.57 30.20
C PHE A 75 -2.05 -8.42 31.09
N GLY A 76 -1.72 -7.20 31.53
CA GLY A 76 -0.56 -6.92 32.37
C GLY A 76 0.78 -6.96 31.66
N SER A 77 0.80 -7.06 30.31
CA SER A 77 2.03 -7.09 29.51
C SER A 77 1.83 -6.53 28.10
N PRO A 78 2.87 -5.89 27.53
CA PRO A 78 2.85 -5.49 26.13
C PRO A 78 2.97 -6.72 25.20
N ILE A 79 2.70 -6.52 23.90
CA ILE A 79 2.95 -7.50 22.85
C ILE A 79 4.48 -7.74 22.76
N LYS A 80 4.90 -9.00 22.85
CA LYS A 80 6.31 -9.39 22.70
C LYS A 80 6.56 -10.19 21.43
N ASN A 81 5.60 -11.04 21.07
CA ASN A 81 5.64 -11.90 19.90
C ASN A 81 4.27 -11.92 19.24
N LEU A 82 4.25 -12.18 17.94
CA LEU A 82 3.03 -12.37 17.14
C LEU A 82 3.19 -13.62 16.27
N ALA A 83 2.12 -14.35 16.06
CA ALA A 83 2.09 -15.45 15.10
C ALA A 83 2.09 -14.92 13.66
N SER A 84 1.37 -13.83 13.43
CA SER A 84 1.28 -13.22 12.11
C SER A 84 0.95 -11.71 12.20
N LEU A 85 1.23 -11.02 11.10
CA LEU A 85 0.89 -9.62 10.91
C LEU A 85 0.32 -9.44 9.50
N GLY A 86 -0.79 -8.73 9.39
CA GLY A 86 -1.43 -8.41 8.11
C GLY A 86 -1.78 -6.94 8.00
N PHE A 87 -1.72 -6.43 6.77
CA PHE A 87 -2.08 -5.05 6.45
C PHE A 87 -3.23 -4.99 5.48
N SER A 88 -4.11 -4.01 5.69
CA SER A 88 -5.11 -3.56 4.75
C SER A 88 -5.00 -2.05 4.61
N ALA A 89 -5.25 -1.52 3.43
CA ALA A 89 -5.25 -0.08 3.20
C ALA A 89 -6.37 0.30 2.23
N MET A 90 -6.66 1.59 2.14
CA MET A 90 -7.53 2.09 1.09
C MET A 90 -6.97 1.71 -0.27
N MET A 91 -7.82 1.05 -1.08
CA MET A 91 -7.45 0.60 -2.42
C MET A 91 -7.18 1.75 -3.36
N HIS A 92 -6.49 1.43 -4.44
CA HIS A 92 -6.16 2.33 -5.54
C HIS A 92 -5.15 3.41 -5.18
N GLY A 93 -4.90 4.28 -6.13
CA GLY A 93 -4.00 5.40 -5.99
C GLY A 93 -2.69 5.23 -6.75
N TYR A 94 -1.87 6.26 -6.69
CA TYR A 94 -0.64 6.37 -7.45
C TYR A 94 0.48 6.78 -6.51
N LEU A 95 1.43 5.89 -6.29
CA LEU A 95 2.55 6.10 -5.39
C LEU A 95 3.83 5.60 -6.09
N PRO A 96 4.48 6.46 -6.90
CA PRO A 96 5.66 6.11 -7.68
C PRO A 96 6.95 6.34 -6.90
N PHE A 97 7.93 5.46 -7.11
CA PHE A 97 9.27 5.52 -6.51
C PHE A 97 10.35 5.33 -7.57
N ASP A 98 11.50 5.98 -7.36
CA ASP A 98 12.71 5.76 -8.14
C ASP A 98 13.45 4.47 -7.69
N LYS A 99 14.55 4.16 -8.38
CA LYS A 99 15.41 3.00 -8.07
C LYS A 99 16.07 3.06 -6.68
N ASN A 100 16.16 4.24 -6.07
CA ASN A 100 16.71 4.43 -4.73
C ASN A 100 15.62 4.36 -3.65
N GLY A 101 14.36 4.23 -4.05
CA GLY A 101 13.20 4.20 -3.16
C GLY A 101 12.74 5.57 -2.68
N ASN A 102 13.12 6.64 -3.38
CA ASN A 102 12.60 7.98 -3.16
C ASN A 102 11.24 8.12 -3.86
N GLN A 103 10.30 8.74 -3.20
CA GLN A 103 8.99 9.06 -3.77
C GLN A 103 9.13 10.16 -4.82
N LEU A 104 8.55 9.95 -6.01
CA LEU A 104 8.70 10.82 -7.17
C LEU A 104 7.58 11.86 -7.33
N ALA A 105 6.41 11.58 -6.77
CA ALA A 105 5.25 12.47 -6.81
C ALA A 105 4.40 12.28 -5.56
N GLU A 106 3.50 13.22 -5.28
CA GLU A 106 2.54 13.12 -4.18
C GLU A 106 1.70 11.83 -4.31
N PHE A 107 1.38 11.21 -3.18
CA PHE A 107 0.45 10.09 -3.17
C PHE A 107 -0.93 10.54 -3.67
N ARG A 108 -1.30 10.19 -4.89
CA ARG A 108 -2.61 10.51 -5.47
C ARG A 108 -3.62 9.44 -5.06
N THR A 109 -4.51 9.80 -4.15
CA THR A 109 -5.48 8.86 -3.56
C THR A 109 -6.66 8.59 -4.49
N TRP A 110 -7.51 7.62 -4.12
CA TRP A 110 -8.74 7.27 -4.81
C TRP A 110 -9.74 8.45 -4.98
N ARG A 111 -9.59 9.53 -4.20
CA ARG A 111 -10.44 10.73 -4.27
C ARG A 111 -10.16 11.62 -5.47
N ASN A 112 -9.01 11.43 -6.12
CA ASN A 112 -8.65 12.25 -7.27
C ASN A 112 -9.46 11.85 -8.50
N THR A 113 -10.06 12.83 -9.15
CA THR A 113 -10.86 12.68 -10.37
C THR A 113 -10.19 13.34 -11.58
N THR A 114 -8.87 13.54 -11.52
CA THR A 114 -8.10 14.25 -12.54
C THR A 114 -7.71 13.38 -13.73
N THR A 115 -8.07 12.11 -13.75
CA THR A 115 -7.60 11.09 -14.71
C THR A 115 -8.64 10.70 -15.77
N ALA A 116 -9.71 11.50 -15.95
CA ALA A 116 -10.76 11.17 -16.88
C ALA A 116 -10.27 10.96 -18.34
N PRO A 117 -9.37 11.79 -18.89
CA PRO A 117 -8.84 11.58 -20.25
C PRO A 117 -8.09 10.26 -20.40
N ALA A 118 -7.22 9.92 -19.43
CA ALA A 118 -6.47 8.67 -19.43
C ALA A 118 -7.39 7.44 -19.29
N ALA A 119 -8.33 7.49 -18.33
CA ALA A 119 -9.28 6.42 -18.09
C ALA A 119 -10.14 6.12 -19.35
N GLN A 120 -10.61 7.17 -20.04
CA GLN A 120 -11.38 7.02 -21.27
C GLN A 120 -10.56 6.37 -22.38
N LYS A 121 -9.32 6.83 -22.62
CA LYS A 121 -8.42 6.27 -23.62
C LYS A 121 -8.09 4.79 -23.34
N LEU A 122 -7.78 4.47 -22.08
CA LEU A 122 -7.46 3.09 -21.68
C LEU A 122 -8.68 2.17 -21.77
N THR A 123 -9.87 2.66 -21.40
CA THR A 123 -11.13 1.90 -21.54
C THR A 123 -11.37 1.52 -23.00
N ALA A 124 -11.20 2.47 -23.91
CA ALA A 124 -11.35 2.21 -25.35
C ALA A 124 -10.26 1.26 -25.90
N LEU A 125 -9.00 1.40 -25.44
CA LEU A 125 -7.88 0.57 -25.89
C LEU A 125 -8.02 -0.89 -25.43
N PHE A 126 -8.47 -1.08 -24.20
CA PHE A 126 -8.57 -2.41 -23.60
C PHE A 126 -9.90 -3.12 -23.91
N ASP A 127 -10.90 -2.37 -24.38
CA ASP A 127 -12.30 -2.82 -24.38
C ASP A 127 -12.75 -3.32 -22.99
N PHE A 128 -12.29 -2.60 -21.97
CA PHE A 128 -12.49 -2.94 -20.56
C PHE A 128 -12.58 -1.65 -19.74
N ASN A 129 -13.56 -1.55 -18.84
CA ASN A 129 -13.77 -0.36 -18.04
C ASN A 129 -12.59 -0.08 -17.09
N ILE A 130 -11.90 1.04 -17.28
CA ILE A 130 -10.81 1.53 -16.42
C ILE A 130 -11.32 2.71 -15.59
N PRO A 131 -11.60 2.51 -14.30
CA PRO A 131 -12.01 3.59 -13.41
C PRO A 131 -10.91 4.64 -13.22
N GLN A 132 -11.30 5.90 -13.07
CA GLN A 132 -10.36 7.03 -12.89
C GLN A 132 -9.41 6.86 -11.68
N ARG A 133 -9.86 6.17 -10.64
CA ARG A 133 -9.10 5.94 -9.40
C ARG A 133 -8.00 4.87 -9.52
N TRP A 134 -7.96 4.10 -10.61
CA TRP A 134 -6.96 3.04 -10.78
C TRP A 134 -5.55 3.59 -11.00
N SER A 135 -4.54 2.86 -10.52
CA SER A 135 -3.14 3.28 -10.63
C SER A 135 -2.70 3.49 -12.08
N VAL A 136 -3.13 2.63 -13.01
CA VAL A 136 -2.82 2.77 -14.44
C VAL A 136 -3.45 4.03 -15.06
N ALA A 137 -4.63 4.46 -14.59
CA ALA A 137 -5.25 5.70 -15.06
C ALA A 137 -4.45 6.93 -14.59
N HIS A 138 -3.97 6.92 -13.35
CA HIS A 138 -3.08 7.96 -12.83
C HIS A 138 -1.74 8.00 -13.56
N LEU A 139 -1.12 6.83 -13.76
CA LEU A 139 0.13 6.70 -14.49
C LEU A 139 0.00 7.26 -15.91
N TYR A 140 -1.02 6.82 -16.66
CA TYR A 140 -1.19 7.29 -18.03
C TYR A 140 -1.59 8.77 -18.09
N GLN A 141 -2.30 9.27 -17.09
CA GLN A 141 -2.57 10.71 -17.00
C GLN A 141 -1.30 11.52 -16.76
N ALA A 142 -0.38 11.05 -15.93
CA ALA A 142 0.93 11.69 -15.71
C ALA A 142 1.75 11.71 -17.02
N VAL A 143 1.71 10.62 -17.80
CA VAL A 143 2.32 10.58 -19.16
C VAL A 143 1.68 11.61 -20.09
N LEU A 144 0.36 11.68 -20.15
CA LEU A 144 -0.36 12.65 -20.98
C LEU A 144 -0.10 14.11 -20.58
N ASN A 145 0.15 14.35 -19.30
CA ASN A 145 0.52 15.68 -18.78
C ASN A 145 1.99 16.03 -19.05
N GLY A 146 2.83 15.09 -19.52
CA GLY A 146 4.26 15.29 -19.66
C GLY A 146 5.00 15.47 -18.33
N GLU A 147 4.55 14.82 -17.26
CA GLU A 147 5.18 14.93 -15.94
C GLU A 147 6.56 14.26 -15.96
N GLU A 148 7.61 15.02 -15.63
CA GLU A 148 9.02 14.61 -15.79
C GLU A 148 9.37 13.33 -15.03
N HIS A 149 8.79 13.16 -13.83
CA HIS A 149 9.09 12.02 -12.96
C HIS A 149 8.73 10.65 -13.55
N VAL A 150 7.88 10.61 -14.59
CA VAL A 150 7.39 9.36 -15.17
C VAL A 150 8.53 8.50 -15.74
N ALA A 151 9.57 9.14 -16.28
CA ALA A 151 10.73 8.44 -16.83
C ALA A 151 11.59 7.75 -15.75
N ASP A 152 11.56 8.24 -14.52
CA ASP A 152 12.38 7.77 -13.41
C ASP A 152 11.68 6.70 -12.55
N ILE A 153 10.45 6.29 -12.90
CA ILE A 153 9.71 5.29 -12.13
C ILE A 153 10.39 3.92 -12.23
N ASP A 154 10.78 3.37 -11.09
CA ASP A 154 11.26 2.00 -10.90
C ASP A 154 10.21 1.12 -10.17
N TYR A 155 9.33 1.76 -9.42
CA TYR A 155 8.29 1.05 -8.68
C TYR A 155 7.03 1.92 -8.54
N LEU A 156 5.92 1.39 -9.01
CA LEU A 156 4.60 1.97 -8.83
C LEU A 156 3.77 1.08 -7.91
N THR A 157 3.20 1.64 -6.84
CA THR A 157 2.42 0.85 -5.89
C THR A 157 1.25 1.63 -5.31
N THR A 158 0.51 0.97 -4.43
CA THR A 158 -0.57 1.53 -3.60
C THR A 158 -0.08 1.68 -2.17
N LEU A 159 -0.90 2.26 -1.29
CA LEU A 159 -0.55 2.42 0.12
C LEU A 159 -0.26 1.06 0.80
N ALA A 160 -1.09 0.03 0.55
CA ALA A 160 -0.86 -1.30 1.11
C ALA A 160 0.47 -1.89 0.64
N GLY A 161 0.76 -1.80 -0.66
CA GLY A 161 2.01 -2.28 -1.22
C GLY A 161 3.24 -1.51 -0.72
N TYR A 162 3.11 -0.19 -0.52
CA TYR A 162 4.16 0.64 0.07
C TYR A 162 4.51 0.21 1.50
N VAL A 163 3.49 0.09 2.36
CA VAL A 163 3.68 -0.34 3.75
C VAL A 163 4.30 -1.74 3.78
N HIS A 164 3.76 -2.68 2.99
CA HIS A 164 4.30 -4.04 2.88
C HIS A 164 5.77 -4.03 2.45
N TRP A 165 6.11 -3.32 1.39
CA TRP A 165 7.49 -3.22 0.91
C TRP A 165 8.45 -2.67 1.96
N LYS A 166 8.07 -1.57 2.63
CA LYS A 166 8.94 -0.96 3.67
C LYS A 166 9.13 -1.89 4.88
N LEU A 167 8.15 -2.71 5.21
CA LEU A 167 8.20 -3.62 6.36
C LEU A 167 8.85 -4.97 6.05
N SER A 168 8.78 -5.45 4.80
CA SER A 168 9.28 -6.77 4.40
C SER A 168 10.47 -6.72 3.44
N GLY A 169 10.72 -5.58 2.80
CA GLY A 169 11.67 -5.47 1.68
C GLY A 169 11.15 -6.03 0.35
N ILE A 170 9.93 -6.60 0.31
CA ILE A 170 9.39 -7.28 -0.87
C ILE A 170 8.37 -6.40 -1.59
N LYS A 171 8.60 -6.15 -2.89
CA LYS A 171 7.70 -5.41 -3.77
C LYS A 171 6.57 -6.33 -4.28
N ALA A 172 5.55 -6.57 -3.45
CA ALA A 172 4.40 -7.42 -3.77
C ALA A 172 3.09 -6.83 -3.25
N VAL A 173 2.00 -7.18 -3.91
CA VAL A 173 0.62 -6.86 -3.49
C VAL A 173 -0.28 -8.08 -3.69
N GLY A 174 -1.36 -8.18 -2.92
CA GLY A 174 -2.37 -9.21 -3.13
C GLY A 174 -3.13 -9.01 -4.44
N VAL A 175 -3.67 -10.09 -5.02
CA VAL A 175 -4.44 -10.05 -6.28
C VAL A 175 -5.60 -9.05 -6.24
N GLY A 176 -6.27 -8.92 -5.09
CA GLY A 176 -7.35 -7.94 -4.91
C GLY A 176 -6.86 -6.51 -5.04
N GLU A 177 -5.71 -6.18 -4.46
CA GLU A 177 -5.07 -4.85 -4.57
C GLU A 177 -4.56 -4.60 -5.99
N ALA A 178 -3.88 -5.60 -6.59
CA ALA A 178 -3.37 -5.54 -7.96
C ALA A 178 -4.49 -5.27 -8.99
N SER A 179 -5.70 -5.79 -8.76
CA SER A 179 -6.86 -5.57 -9.63
C SER A 179 -7.34 -4.12 -9.67
N GLY A 180 -6.98 -3.31 -8.69
CA GLY A 180 -7.21 -1.86 -8.68
C GLY A 180 -6.04 -1.05 -9.23
N MET A 181 -4.93 -1.70 -9.59
CA MET A 181 -3.77 -1.08 -10.22
C MET A 181 -3.80 -1.23 -11.75
N PHE A 182 -4.00 -2.46 -12.20
CA PHE A 182 -4.03 -2.83 -13.61
C PHE A 182 -4.97 -4.05 -13.79
N PRO A 183 -5.59 -4.28 -14.98
CA PRO A 183 -6.46 -5.42 -15.21
C PRO A 183 -5.79 -6.76 -14.92
N ILE A 184 -6.48 -7.62 -14.18
CA ILE A 184 -6.05 -8.97 -13.82
C ILE A 184 -6.74 -10.01 -14.70
N ASP A 185 -6.01 -11.03 -15.10
CA ASP A 185 -6.54 -12.25 -15.67
C ASP A 185 -6.99 -13.18 -14.53
N SER A 186 -8.29 -13.49 -14.47
CA SER A 186 -8.87 -14.29 -13.40
C SER A 186 -8.48 -15.78 -13.44
N GLN A 187 -7.92 -16.27 -14.55
CA GLN A 187 -7.45 -17.66 -14.65
C GLN A 187 -6.04 -17.82 -14.10
N THR A 188 -5.18 -16.82 -14.34
CA THR A 188 -3.78 -16.84 -13.91
C THR A 188 -3.54 -16.10 -12.60
N ASN A 189 -4.50 -15.30 -12.13
CA ASN A 189 -4.39 -14.38 -11.00
C ASN A 189 -3.20 -13.39 -11.11
N THR A 190 -2.84 -13.02 -12.34
CA THR A 190 -1.77 -12.05 -12.60
C THR A 190 -2.26 -10.99 -13.60
N TYR A 191 -1.43 -10.00 -13.90
CA TYR A 191 -1.76 -8.94 -14.84
C TYR A 191 -2.09 -9.51 -16.22
N ASN A 192 -3.18 -9.00 -16.85
CA ASN A 192 -3.65 -9.47 -18.14
C ASN A 192 -2.62 -9.20 -19.23
N ALA A 193 -2.03 -10.26 -19.79
CA ALA A 193 -0.91 -10.19 -20.73
C ALA A 193 -1.27 -9.48 -22.06
N GLU A 194 -2.52 -9.56 -22.50
CA GLU A 194 -2.96 -8.86 -23.73
C GLU A 194 -3.05 -7.35 -23.48
N MET A 195 -3.62 -6.94 -22.34
CA MET A 195 -3.73 -5.53 -21.98
C MET A 195 -2.36 -4.91 -21.66
N VAL A 196 -1.45 -5.68 -21.06
CA VAL A 196 -0.03 -5.28 -20.90
C VAL A 196 0.58 -4.94 -22.27
N LYS A 197 0.48 -5.85 -23.26
CA LYS A 197 0.99 -5.59 -24.61
C LYS A 197 0.35 -4.37 -25.27
N LYS A 198 -0.97 -4.20 -25.10
CA LYS A 198 -1.67 -3.03 -25.62
C LYS A 198 -1.16 -1.74 -24.96
N PHE A 199 -0.98 -1.72 -23.65
CA PHE A 199 -0.45 -0.56 -22.90
C PHE A 199 0.97 -0.21 -23.36
N ASP A 200 1.87 -1.18 -23.37
CA ASP A 200 3.27 -0.97 -23.81
C ASP A 200 3.38 -0.61 -25.31
N SER A 201 2.31 -0.81 -26.10
CA SER A 201 2.26 -0.41 -27.52
C SER A 201 1.89 1.07 -27.74
N ILE A 202 1.42 1.80 -26.72
CA ILE A 202 1.10 3.23 -26.79
C ILE A 202 2.38 4.02 -27.12
N CYS A 203 2.30 4.95 -28.07
CA CYS A 203 3.49 5.68 -28.54
C CYS A 203 4.24 6.41 -27.41
N GLU A 204 3.51 7.08 -26.56
CA GLU A 204 4.05 7.82 -25.40
C GLU A 204 4.71 6.88 -24.38
N ILE A 205 4.18 5.67 -24.20
CA ILE A 205 4.74 4.64 -23.31
C ILE A 205 6.01 4.03 -23.91
N LYS A 206 6.03 3.75 -25.22
CA LYS A 206 7.23 3.23 -25.90
C LYS A 206 8.44 4.17 -25.82
N ALA A 207 8.22 5.44 -25.57
CA ALA A 207 9.29 6.42 -25.40
C ALA A 207 9.92 6.37 -23.99
N LEU A 208 9.32 5.64 -23.05
CA LEU A 208 9.80 5.52 -21.66
C LEU A 208 10.84 4.39 -21.53
N PRO A 209 11.73 4.45 -20.55
CA PRO A 209 12.81 3.47 -20.37
C PRO A 209 12.35 2.14 -19.75
N TRP A 210 11.06 1.97 -19.45
CA TRP A 210 10.47 0.80 -18.78
C TRP A 210 9.21 0.32 -19.53
N ASN A 211 8.86 -0.95 -19.37
CA ASN A 211 7.55 -1.50 -19.67
C ASN A 211 6.70 -1.57 -18.41
N ILE A 212 5.38 -1.66 -18.53
CA ILE A 212 4.48 -1.60 -17.36
C ILE A 212 4.79 -2.67 -16.30
N LEU A 213 5.19 -3.87 -16.69
CA LEU A 213 5.52 -4.94 -15.76
C LEU A 213 6.84 -4.73 -15.01
N ASP A 214 7.73 -3.88 -15.52
CA ASP A 214 9.01 -3.58 -14.86
C ASP A 214 8.79 -2.75 -13.60
N ILE A 215 7.72 -1.94 -13.59
CA ILE A 215 7.42 -1.00 -12.50
C ILE A 215 6.28 -1.45 -11.58
N LEU A 216 5.45 -2.42 -12.00
CA LEU A 216 4.36 -2.94 -11.16
C LEU A 216 4.86 -3.98 -10.13
N PRO A 217 4.21 -4.07 -8.94
CA PRO A 217 4.52 -5.09 -7.95
C PRO A 217 4.21 -6.51 -8.46
N ARG A 218 4.91 -7.49 -7.92
CA ARG A 218 4.52 -8.89 -8.07
C ARG A 218 3.13 -9.11 -7.48
N VAL A 219 2.26 -9.80 -8.20
CA VAL A 219 0.95 -10.21 -7.70
C VAL A 219 1.12 -11.48 -6.85
N ALA A 220 0.51 -11.50 -5.66
CA ALA A 220 0.48 -12.64 -4.76
C ALA A 220 -0.95 -13.06 -4.49
N THR A 221 -1.16 -14.36 -4.31
CA THR A 221 -2.46 -14.93 -3.91
C THR A 221 -2.49 -15.21 -2.41
N ALA A 222 -3.68 -15.38 -1.85
CA ALA A 222 -3.82 -15.71 -0.44
C ALA A 222 -3.09 -17.02 -0.12
N GLY A 223 -2.22 -16.99 0.88
CA GLY A 223 -1.36 -18.11 1.27
C GLY A 223 0.07 -18.07 0.72
N ASP A 224 0.36 -17.21 -0.24
CA ASP A 224 1.72 -17.02 -0.73
C ASP A 224 2.62 -16.39 0.35
N ASN A 225 3.87 -16.84 0.40
CA ASN A 225 4.87 -16.19 1.22
C ASN A 225 5.30 -14.86 0.57
N CYS A 226 4.99 -13.76 1.25
CA CYS A 226 5.35 -12.40 0.84
C CYS A 226 6.47 -11.80 1.72
N GLY A 227 7.28 -12.63 2.36
CA GLY A 227 8.43 -12.22 3.15
C GLY A 227 8.16 -12.18 4.65
N TYR A 228 9.15 -11.69 5.37
CA TYR A 228 9.15 -11.55 6.82
C TYR A 228 9.44 -10.10 7.18
N LEU A 229 9.07 -9.70 8.40
CA LEU A 229 9.43 -8.36 8.91
C LEU A 229 10.95 -8.19 8.90
N THR A 230 11.42 -7.06 8.38
CA THR A 230 12.84 -6.72 8.37
C THR A 230 13.32 -6.31 9.77
N CYS A 231 14.63 -6.51 10.05
CA CYS A 231 15.24 -6.17 11.35
C CYS A 231 15.11 -4.68 11.71
N LEU A 232 14.90 -3.79 10.76
CA LEU A 232 14.68 -2.36 10.99
C LEU A 232 13.51 -2.05 11.95
N LEU A 233 12.50 -2.94 12.02
CA LEU A 233 11.40 -2.81 12.96
C LEU A 233 11.72 -3.32 14.36
N TYR A 234 12.62 -4.29 14.48
CA TYR A 234 13.07 -4.79 15.79
C TYR A 234 14.02 -3.84 16.50
N THR A 235 14.68 -2.95 15.76
CA THR A 235 15.70 -2.03 16.28
C THR A 235 15.22 -0.58 16.26
N SER A 236 13.98 -0.29 15.88
CA SER A 236 13.46 1.08 15.91
C SER A 236 13.27 1.49 17.36
N PRO A 237 14.24 2.17 17.93
CA PRO A 237 14.05 2.84 19.20
C PRO A 237 13.18 4.05 18.93
N SER A 238 12.54 4.55 19.93
CA SER A 238 11.94 5.86 20.08
C SER A 238 11.78 6.75 18.82
N PRO A 239 10.68 7.48 18.68
CA PRO A 239 10.43 8.46 17.59
C PRO A 239 11.54 9.51 17.39
N ARG A 240 12.53 9.56 18.28
CA ARG A 240 13.67 10.50 18.19
C ARG A 240 14.76 10.09 17.22
N ASP A 241 14.81 8.80 16.81
CA ASP A 241 15.90 8.29 15.97
C ASP A 241 15.56 8.30 14.47
N LEU A 242 14.35 8.63 14.09
CA LEU A 242 13.93 8.83 12.69
C LEU A 242 14.13 10.28 12.19
N SER A 243 14.64 11.18 13.04
CA SER A 243 14.80 12.60 12.71
C SER A 243 16.22 13.00 12.26
N THR A 244 17.12 12.05 12.05
CA THR A 244 18.50 12.36 11.59
C THR A 244 18.90 11.45 10.42
N SER A 245 18.46 11.82 9.23
CA SER A 245 19.24 11.67 7.98
C SER A 245 18.54 12.41 6.85
#